data_7318bec47da0c6393a4a81e03907f7f4
#
_entry.id   7318bec47da0c6393a4a81e03907f7f4
#
_cell.length_a   1.000
_cell.length_b   1.000
_cell.length_c   1.000
_cell.angle_alpha   90.00
_cell.angle_beta   90.00
_cell.angle_gamma   90.00
#
_symmetry.space_group_name_H-M   'P 1'
#
loop_
_entity.id
_entity.type
_entity.pdbx_description
1 polymer ?
#
loop_
_entity_poly.entity_id
_entity_poly.type
_entity_poly.pdbx_seq_one_letter_code
_entity_poly.pdbx_strand_id
1 'polypeptide(L)'
;MDTAKPAPDIFAAEHRSMLDARAAYEEETLAQGGACHQALGDLLAAYERLLRETRRLVRRSDRAELEMTLLNQRLQDLATELEYRATHDPLTGVLNRAAIIERVNQHAQQQDLALIVLDIDHFKRVNDSFGHPVGDTVILGVVDCLKTTVPPSAHIGRVGGEEFTVLLPQREAQASEQVAQAMRKTIENRQFNLPDGSRITASFGVSHLPRGGRFDDAYGLADEALYVAKRGGRNQVVRAAGSVPHPIACSH
;
A
#
# COMPACT_ATOMS: atom_id res chain seq x y z
N MET A 1 -19.92 21.93 -14.73
CA MET A 1 -19.39 22.49 -16.00
C MET A 1 -18.67 23.78 -15.63
N ASP A 2 -17.40 23.65 -15.34
CA ASP A 2 -16.56 24.80 -14.94
C ASP A 2 -15.88 25.29 -16.21
N THR A 3 -16.31 26.45 -16.70
CA THR A 3 -15.70 27.07 -17.86
C THR A 3 -14.39 27.72 -17.42
N ALA A 4 -13.30 26.98 -17.56
CA ALA A 4 -11.96 27.46 -17.33
C ALA A 4 -11.75 28.77 -18.15
N LYS A 5 -11.54 29.88 -17.45
CA LYS A 5 -11.20 31.18 -18.04
C LYS A 5 -9.93 30.98 -18.88
N PRO A 6 -9.94 31.38 -20.16
CA PRO A 6 -8.74 31.22 -21.00
C PRO A 6 -7.56 31.93 -20.34
N ALA A 7 -6.43 31.29 -20.28
CA ALA A 7 -5.20 31.85 -19.74
C ALA A 7 -4.87 33.16 -20.48
N PRO A 8 -4.41 34.21 -19.78
CA PRO A 8 -4.07 35.49 -20.41
C PRO A 8 -3.01 35.27 -21.50
N ASP A 9 -3.24 35.81 -22.69
CA ASP A 9 -2.26 35.78 -23.78
C ASP A 9 -1.05 36.63 -23.37
N ILE A 10 0.04 35.95 -22.95
CA ILE A 10 1.29 36.57 -22.51
C ILE A 10 1.96 37.41 -23.61
N PHE A 11 1.55 37.26 -24.87
CA PHE A 11 2.05 37.99 -26.03
C PHE A 11 1.05 39.05 -26.52
N ALA A 12 0.04 39.39 -25.73
CA ALA A 12 -0.98 40.37 -26.15
C ALA A 12 -0.43 41.78 -26.32
N ALA A 13 0.60 42.18 -25.56
CA ALA A 13 1.27 43.48 -25.67
C ALA A 13 2.14 43.54 -26.94
N GLU A 14 2.94 42.54 -27.18
CA GLU A 14 3.80 42.40 -28.36
C GLU A 14 2.97 42.37 -29.65
N HIS A 15 1.84 41.66 -29.62
CA HIS A 15 0.93 41.58 -30.75
C HIS A 15 0.28 42.93 -31.05
N ARG A 16 -0.10 43.73 -30.05
CA ARG A 16 -0.59 45.08 -30.23
C ARG A 16 0.46 46.01 -30.83
N SER A 17 1.67 46.02 -30.24
CA SER A 17 2.79 46.85 -30.76
C SER A 17 3.13 46.52 -32.21
N MET A 18 3.02 45.26 -32.59
CA MET A 18 3.23 44.83 -33.97
C MET A 18 2.13 45.33 -34.91
N LEU A 19 0.84 45.29 -34.49
CA LEU A 19 -0.27 45.82 -35.28
C LEU A 19 -0.17 47.33 -35.45
N ASP A 20 0.22 48.08 -34.42
CA ASP A 20 0.42 49.50 -34.45
C ASP A 20 1.58 49.89 -35.40
N ALA A 21 2.71 49.16 -35.34
CA ALA A 21 3.84 49.35 -36.25
C ALA A 21 3.48 49.02 -37.71
N ARG A 22 2.62 48.04 -37.94
CA ARG A 22 2.15 47.66 -39.27
C ARG A 22 1.21 48.72 -39.85
N ALA A 23 0.27 49.26 -39.05
CA ALA A 23 -0.61 50.34 -39.44
C ALA A 23 0.19 51.62 -39.83
N ALA A 24 1.18 52.00 -39.00
CA ALA A 24 2.08 53.12 -39.32
C ALA A 24 2.88 52.90 -40.62
N TYR A 25 3.35 51.69 -40.84
CA TYR A 25 4.06 51.31 -42.07
C TYR A 25 3.16 51.39 -43.30
N GLU A 26 1.90 50.94 -43.22
CA GLU A 26 0.93 50.98 -44.32
C GLU A 26 0.50 52.43 -44.66
N GLU A 27 0.35 53.33 -43.64
CA GLU A 27 0.07 54.73 -43.83
C GLU A 27 1.24 55.47 -44.49
N GLU A 28 2.48 55.15 -44.16
CA GLU A 28 3.68 55.82 -44.69
C GLU A 28 4.05 55.35 -46.11
N THR A 29 3.55 54.17 -46.54
CA THR A 29 3.76 53.63 -47.88
C THR A 29 3.20 54.54 -48.99
N LEU A 30 2.25 55.42 -48.68
CA LEU A 30 1.66 56.38 -49.61
C LEU A 30 2.58 57.62 -49.89
N ALA A 31 3.65 57.79 -49.12
CA ALA A 31 4.41 59.06 -49.15
C ALA A 31 5.85 59.00 -49.67
N GLN A 32 6.60 57.90 -49.74
CA GLN A 32 7.90 57.82 -50.44
C GLN A 32 8.60 56.43 -50.14
N GLY A 33 8.67 55.57 -51.16
CA GLY A 33 9.31 54.25 -51.03
C GLY A 33 10.82 54.33 -51.15
N GLY A 34 11.53 54.26 -50.02
CA GLY A 34 12.98 54.09 -49.96
C GLY A 34 13.38 52.72 -49.44
N ALA A 35 14.63 52.33 -49.58
CA ALA A 35 15.19 51.09 -49.07
C ALA A 35 14.94 50.85 -47.57
N CYS A 36 14.81 51.91 -46.80
CA CYS A 36 14.47 51.87 -45.35
C CYS A 36 13.07 51.35 -45.11
N HIS A 37 12.09 51.73 -45.93
CA HIS A 37 10.72 51.26 -45.84
C HIS A 37 10.62 49.76 -46.12
N GLN A 38 11.32 49.28 -47.13
CA GLN A 38 11.37 47.85 -47.47
C GLN A 38 12.03 47.01 -46.34
N ALA A 39 13.13 47.53 -45.77
CA ALA A 39 13.80 46.87 -44.63
C ALA A 39 12.88 46.80 -43.37
N LEU A 40 12.07 47.84 -43.12
CA LEU A 40 11.11 47.84 -42.03
C LEU A 40 9.98 46.80 -42.24
N GLY A 41 9.49 46.67 -43.48
CA GLY A 41 8.49 45.67 -43.85
C GLY A 41 9.02 44.23 -43.66
N ASP A 42 10.25 43.99 -44.08
CA ASP A 42 10.92 42.67 -43.89
C ASP A 42 11.12 42.36 -42.41
N LEU A 43 11.48 43.36 -41.59
CA LEU A 43 11.63 43.20 -40.14
C LEU A 43 10.30 42.88 -39.46
N LEU A 44 9.22 43.58 -39.80
CA LEU A 44 7.89 43.31 -39.29
C LEU A 44 7.43 41.90 -39.63
N ALA A 45 7.63 41.44 -40.88
CA ALA A 45 7.28 40.09 -41.30
C ALA A 45 8.12 39.01 -40.59
N ALA A 46 9.41 39.29 -40.33
CA ALA A 46 10.26 38.39 -39.56
C ALA A 46 9.81 38.31 -38.08
N TYR A 47 9.46 39.45 -37.48
CA TYR A 47 8.97 39.50 -36.10
C TYR A 47 7.62 38.77 -35.94
N GLU A 48 6.70 38.96 -36.89
CA GLU A 48 5.43 38.19 -36.90
C GLU A 48 5.67 36.67 -36.95
N ARG A 49 6.60 36.24 -37.78
CA ARG A 49 6.97 34.80 -37.83
C ARG A 49 7.51 34.31 -36.50
N LEU A 50 8.44 35.06 -35.91
CA LEU A 50 9.02 34.72 -34.61
C LEU A 50 7.96 34.62 -33.51
N LEU A 51 7.03 35.59 -33.43
CA LEU A 51 5.93 35.57 -32.48
C LEU A 51 5.04 34.32 -32.66
N ARG A 52 4.71 33.98 -33.90
CA ARG A 52 3.91 32.77 -34.19
C ARG A 52 4.64 31.49 -33.75
N GLU A 53 5.93 31.40 -34.05
CA GLU A 53 6.75 30.22 -33.61
C GLU A 53 6.89 30.14 -32.10
N THR A 54 7.17 31.26 -31.44
CA THR A 54 7.30 31.32 -29.99
C THR A 54 5.99 30.91 -29.30
N ARG A 55 4.84 31.44 -29.74
CA ARG A 55 3.52 31.00 -29.23
C ARG A 55 3.28 29.53 -29.44
N ARG A 56 3.69 28.98 -30.57
CA ARG A 56 3.56 27.54 -30.84
C ARG A 56 4.44 26.71 -29.91
N LEU A 57 5.67 27.15 -29.66
CA LEU A 57 6.62 26.48 -28.74
C LEU A 57 6.12 26.51 -27.30
N VAL A 58 5.65 27.69 -26.83
CA VAL A 58 5.08 27.80 -25.46
C VAL A 58 3.90 26.86 -25.29
N ARG A 59 2.91 26.89 -26.20
CA ARG A 59 1.77 25.96 -26.11
C ARG A 59 2.17 24.48 -26.15
N ARG A 60 3.23 24.13 -26.88
CA ARG A 60 3.77 22.76 -26.90
C ARG A 60 4.46 22.43 -25.59
N SER A 61 5.20 23.37 -25.01
CA SER A 61 5.85 23.22 -23.70
C SER A 61 4.81 23.01 -22.60
N ASP A 62 3.77 23.88 -22.56
CA ASP A 62 2.69 23.78 -21.55
C ASP A 62 1.98 22.41 -21.61
N ARG A 63 1.72 21.91 -22.83
CA ARG A 63 1.11 20.60 -23.01
C ARG A 63 2.05 19.47 -22.55
N ALA A 64 3.32 19.54 -22.87
CA ALA A 64 4.31 18.56 -22.47
C ALA A 64 4.49 18.53 -20.95
N GLU A 65 4.47 19.70 -20.29
CA GLU A 65 4.54 19.83 -18.83
C GLU A 65 3.31 19.22 -18.14
N LEU A 66 2.11 19.51 -18.66
CA LEU A 66 0.87 18.90 -18.17
C LEU A 66 0.90 17.36 -18.32
N GLU A 67 1.29 16.88 -19.49
CA GLU A 67 1.40 15.44 -19.77
C GLU A 67 2.42 14.77 -18.84
N MET A 68 3.58 15.38 -18.63
CA MET A 68 4.61 14.91 -17.69
C MET A 68 4.07 14.83 -16.26
N THR A 69 3.32 15.85 -15.82
CA THR A 69 2.72 15.88 -14.48
C THR A 69 1.72 14.73 -14.30
N LEU A 70 0.85 14.50 -15.28
CA LEU A 70 -0.12 13.41 -15.26
C LEU A 70 0.55 12.03 -15.27
N LEU A 71 1.62 11.86 -16.07
CA LEU A 71 2.39 10.62 -16.12
C LEU A 71 3.10 10.35 -14.79
N ASN A 72 3.71 11.36 -14.18
CA ASN A 72 4.37 11.23 -12.89
C ASN A 72 3.36 10.83 -11.79
N GLN A 73 2.18 11.45 -11.77
CA GLN A 73 1.12 11.04 -10.84
C GLN A 73 0.73 9.58 -11.03
N ARG A 74 0.54 9.17 -12.27
CA ARG A 74 0.16 7.78 -12.58
C ARG A 74 1.25 6.77 -12.22
N LEU A 75 2.53 7.14 -12.39
CA LEU A 75 3.66 6.31 -11.94
C LEU A 75 3.69 6.17 -10.42
N GLN A 76 3.44 7.23 -9.68
CA GLN A 76 3.35 7.19 -8.20
C GLN A 76 2.20 6.30 -7.73
N ASP A 77 1.02 6.43 -8.33
CA ASP A 77 -0.15 5.61 -8.00
C ASP A 77 0.14 4.13 -8.25
N LEU A 78 0.73 3.79 -9.40
CA LEU A 78 1.12 2.42 -9.74
C LEU A 78 2.20 1.86 -8.80
N ALA A 79 3.19 2.67 -8.44
CA ALA A 79 4.24 2.26 -7.49
C ALA A 79 3.63 1.92 -6.12
N THR A 80 2.73 2.77 -5.62
CA THR A 80 2.03 2.54 -4.35
C THR A 80 1.16 1.26 -4.41
N GLU A 81 0.47 1.05 -5.53
CA GLU A 81 -0.32 -0.17 -5.72
C GLU A 81 0.55 -1.43 -5.77
N LEU A 82 1.69 -1.37 -6.46
CA LEU A 82 2.65 -2.47 -6.51
C LEU A 82 3.26 -2.79 -5.14
N GLU A 83 3.64 -1.77 -4.36
CA GLU A 83 4.12 -1.94 -2.99
C GLU A 83 3.06 -2.58 -2.09
N TYR A 84 1.80 -2.14 -2.21
CA TYR A 84 0.70 -2.75 -1.47
C TYR A 84 0.52 -4.23 -1.85
N ARG A 85 0.47 -4.56 -3.14
CA ARG A 85 0.35 -5.94 -3.63
C ARG A 85 1.56 -6.81 -3.27
N ALA A 86 2.75 -6.24 -3.21
CA ALA A 86 3.96 -6.96 -2.81
C ALA A 86 3.99 -7.31 -1.32
N THR A 87 3.25 -6.56 -0.48
CA THR A 87 3.30 -6.69 0.98
C THR A 87 2.01 -7.25 1.60
N HIS A 88 0.89 -7.27 0.89
CA HIS A 88 -0.40 -7.68 1.43
C HIS A 88 -0.97 -8.91 0.71
N ASP A 89 -1.76 -9.70 1.44
CA ASP A 89 -2.53 -10.80 0.89
C ASP A 89 -3.76 -10.26 0.13
N PRO A 90 -3.98 -10.64 -1.13
CA PRO A 90 -5.01 -10.02 -1.98
C PRO A 90 -6.45 -10.34 -1.53
N LEU A 91 -6.68 -11.44 -0.81
CA LEU A 91 -7.99 -11.79 -0.29
C LEU A 91 -8.33 -11.01 0.98
N THR A 92 -7.38 -10.92 1.90
CA THR A 92 -7.64 -10.46 3.27
C THR A 92 -7.19 -9.03 3.56
N GLY A 93 -6.27 -8.49 2.75
CA GLY A 93 -5.66 -7.19 2.97
C GLY A 93 -4.79 -7.10 4.23
N VAL A 94 -4.45 -8.22 4.87
CA VAL A 94 -3.40 -8.27 5.90
C VAL A 94 -2.04 -8.50 5.25
N LEU A 95 -0.96 -8.43 6.01
CA LEU A 95 0.38 -8.69 5.47
C LEU A 95 0.45 -10.09 4.86
N ASN A 96 1.15 -10.23 3.75
CA ASN A 96 1.47 -11.54 3.20
C ASN A 96 2.62 -12.20 3.99
N ARG A 97 2.94 -13.46 3.65
CA ARG A 97 4.00 -14.23 4.33
C ARG A 97 5.34 -13.48 4.35
N ALA A 98 5.77 -12.93 3.23
CA ALA A 98 7.07 -12.25 3.15
C ALA A 98 7.10 -10.99 4.02
N ALA A 99 6.06 -10.18 3.95
CA ALA A 99 5.97 -8.94 4.69
C ALA A 99 5.86 -9.13 6.22
N ILE A 100 5.13 -10.14 6.70
CA ILE A 100 5.06 -10.41 8.14
C ILE A 100 6.40 -10.90 8.69
N ILE A 101 7.12 -11.76 7.95
CA ILE A 101 8.46 -12.22 8.33
C ILE A 101 9.42 -11.05 8.45
N GLU A 102 9.43 -10.18 7.44
CA GLU A 102 10.27 -9.00 7.44
C GLU A 102 9.94 -8.07 8.62
N ARG A 103 8.64 -7.83 8.88
CA ARG A 103 8.16 -7.01 9.98
C ARG A 103 8.59 -7.56 11.34
N VAL A 104 8.48 -8.88 11.56
CA VAL A 104 8.96 -9.53 12.79
C VAL A 104 10.45 -9.33 12.96
N ASN A 105 11.25 -9.61 11.93
CA ASN A 105 12.71 -9.47 11.99
C ASN A 105 13.13 -8.01 12.24
N GLN A 106 12.47 -7.02 11.65
CA GLN A 106 12.74 -5.60 11.89
C GLN A 106 12.46 -5.20 13.34
N HIS A 107 11.29 -5.58 13.89
CA HIS A 107 10.93 -5.27 15.27
C HIS A 107 11.82 -6.01 16.29
N ALA A 108 12.20 -7.26 16.00
CA ALA A 108 13.06 -8.06 16.85
C ALA A 108 14.45 -7.44 17.07
N GLN A 109 14.96 -6.64 16.13
CA GLN A 109 16.22 -5.89 16.33
C GLN A 109 16.12 -4.83 17.43
N GLN A 110 14.93 -4.34 17.70
CA GLN A 110 14.71 -3.21 18.60
C GLN A 110 14.21 -3.63 19.98
N GLN A 111 13.39 -4.70 20.06
CA GLN A 111 12.64 -5.06 21.27
C GLN A 111 12.26 -6.53 21.29
N ASP A 112 11.84 -7.01 22.46
CA ASP A 112 11.21 -8.30 22.61
C ASP A 112 9.82 -8.30 21.97
N LEU A 113 9.41 -9.45 21.45
CA LEU A 113 8.14 -9.65 20.76
C LEU A 113 7.44 -10.90 21.29
N ALA A 114 6.12 -10.95 21.09
CA ALA A 114 5.40 -12.21 21.10
C ALA A 114 4.87 -12.50 19.70
N LEU A 115 4.92 -13.75 19.33
CA LEU A 115 4.40 -14.28 18.08
C LEU A 115 3.26 -15.26 18.40
N ILE A 116 2.13 -15.06 17.74
CA ILE A 116 0.99 -15.96 17.81
C ILE A 116 0.78 -16.55 16.42
N VAL A 117 0.83 -17.85 16.31
CA VAL A 117 0.47 -18.58 15.10
C VAL A 117 -0.89 -19.23 15.32
N LEU A 118 -1.77 -19.11 14.34
CA LEU A 118 -3.10 -19.71 14.42
C LEU A 118 -3.50 -20.35 13.10
N ASP A 119 -4.40 -21.32 13.21
CA ASP A 119 -4.95 -22.08 12.10
C ASP A 119 -6.44 -22.34 12.33
N ILE A 120 -7.23 -22.21 11.27
CA ILE A 120 -8.69 -22.38 11.32
C ILE A 120 -9.00 -23.88 11.41
N ASP A 121 -9.66 -24.28 12.48
CA ASP A 121 -9.96 -25.68 12.73
C ASP A 121 -10.90 -26.24 11.65
N HIS A 122 -10.52 -27.39 11.09
CA HIS A 122 -11.29 -28.12 10.08
C HIS A 122 -11.61 -27.32 8.80
N PHE A 123 -10.81 -26.32 8.43
CA PHE A 123 -11.07 -25.46 7.27
C PHE A 123 -11.18 -26.23 5.96
N LYS A 124 -10.36 -27.27 5.77
CA LYS A 124 -10.47 -28.16 4.60
C LYS A 124 -11.88 -28.73 4.47
N ARG A 125 -12.52 -29.14 5.58
CA ARG A 125 -13.90 -29.66 5.55
C ARG A 125 -14.90 -28.60 5.08
N VAL A 126 -14.69 -27.33 5.45
CA VAL A 126 -15.53 -26.20 4.96
C VAL A 126 -15.44 -26.11 3.43
N ASN A 127 -14.20 -26.11 2.90
CA ASN A 127 -13.99 -26.05 1.47
C ASN A 127 -14.56 -27.27 0.74
N ASP A 128 -14.34 -28.47 1.27
CA ASP A 128 -14.81 -29.72 0.68
C ASP A 128 -16.36 -29.81 0.68
N SER A 129 -17.01 -29.24 1.70
CA SER A 129 -18.49 -29.31 1.84
C SER A 129 -19.23 -28.18 1.12
N PHE A 130 -18.67 -26.95 1.09
CA PHE A 130 -19.37 -25.74 0.65
C PHE A 130 -18.65 -24.99 -0.46
N GLY A 131 -17.47 -25.43 -0.87
CA GLY A 131 -16.65 -24.82 -1.91
C GLY A 131 -15.80 -23.63 -1.42
N HIS A 132 -14.80 -23.28 -2.23
CA HIS A 132 -13.84 -22.21 -1.92
C HIS A 132 -14.49 -20.83 -1.65
N PRO A 133 -15.58 -20.39 -2.33
CA PRO A 133 -16.17 -19.08 -2.02
C PRO A 133 -16.69 -18.97 -0.57
N VAL A 134 -17.20 -20.08 0.00
CA VAL A 134 -17.62 -20.10 1.41
C VAL A 134 -16.40 -20.10 2.31
N GLY A 135 -15.36 -20.84 1.95
CA GLY A 135 -14.07 -20.80 2.66
C GLY A 135 -13.46 -19.39 2.69
N ASP A 136 -13.47 -18.67 1.58
CA ASP A 136 -13.01 -17.28 1.49
C ASP A 136 -13.80 -16.36 2.43
N THR A 137 -15.12 -16.54 2.51
CA THR A 137 -15.97 -15.80 3.46
C THR A 137 -15.59 -16.10 4.91
N VAL A 138 -15.26 -17.36 5.23
CA VAL A 138 -14.78 -17.74 6.56
C VAL A 138 -13.44 -17.09 6.88
N ILE A 139 -12.49 -17.10 5.94
CA ILE A 139 -11.18 -16.44 6.07
C ILE A 139 -11.36 -14.95 6.38
N LEU A 140 -12.18 -14.24 5.60
CA LEU A 140 -12.47 -12.82 5.81
C LEU A 140 -13.09 -12.57 7.19
N GLY A 141 -14.05 -13.41 7.59
CA GLY A 141 -14.64 -13.35 8.91
C GLY A 141 -13.66 -13.56 10.05
N VAL A 142 -12.71 -14.48 9.91
CA VAL A 142 -11.64 -14.68 10.90
C VAL A 142 -10.74 -13.45 10.96
N VAL A 143 -10.33 -12.89 9.82
CA VAL A 143 -9.50 -11.67 9.79
C VAL A 143 -10.20 -10.49 10.47
N ASP A 144 -11.51 -10.32 10.28
CA ASP A 144 -12.27 -9.28 11.00
C ASP A 144 -12.23 -9.51 12.53
N CYS A 145 -12.38 -10.76 12.99
CA CYS A 145 -12.24 -11.10 14.41
C CYS A 145 -10.83 -10.75 14.94
N LEU A 146 -9.80 -11.05 14.17
CA LEU A 146 -8.43 -10.69 14.54
C LEU A 146 -8.26 -9.17 14.65
N LYS A 147 -8.63 -8.43 13.61
CA LYS A 147 -8.51 -6.96 13.54
C LYS A 147 -9.22 -6.24 14.68
N THR A 148 -10.37 -6.75 15.11
CA THR A 148 -11.15 -6.15 16.22
C THR A 148 -10.59 -6.48 17.60
N THR A 149 -9.76 -7.52 17.73
CA THR A 149 -9.27 -8.02 19.01
C THR A 149 -7.85 -7.60 19.34
N VAL A 150 -7.01 -7.50 18.31
CA VAL A 150 -5.59 -7.15 18.51
C VAL A 150 -5.41 -5.65 18.81
N PRO A 151 -4.38 -5.27 19.59
CA PRO A 151 -4.06 -3.88 19.83
C PRO A 151 -3.58 -3.19 18.53
N PRO A 152 -3.69 -1.85 18.42
CA PRO A 152 -3.29 -1.10 17.24
C PRO A 152 -1.81 -1.27 16.83
N SER A 153 -0.95 -1.63 17.79
CA SER A 153 0.49 -1.89 17.53
C SER A 153 0.77 -3.28 16.95
N ALA A 154 -0.22 -4.16 16.89
CA ALA A 154 -0.06 -5.51 16.36
C ALA A 154 -0.04 -5.52 14.83
N HIS A 155 0.66 -6.51 14.29
CA HIS A 155 0.63 -6.79 12.85
C HIS A 155 0.07 -8.18 12.61
N ILE A 156 -0.85 -8.29 11.65
CA ILE A 156 -1.46 -9.56 11.24
C ILE A 156 -0.92 -9.91 9.87
N GLY A 157 -0.48 -11.16 9.69
CA GLY A 157 -0.05 -11.70 8.41
C GLY A 157 -0.71 -13.04 8.11
N ARG A 158 -0.96 -13.30 6.83
CA ARG A 158 -1.41 -14.60 6.34
C ARG A 158 -0.21 -15.36 5.79
N VAL A 159 0.12 -16.48 6.41
CA VAL A 159 1.34 -17.26 6.07
C VAL A 159 1.03 -18.52 5.24
N GLY A 160 -0.23 -18.96 5.24
CA GLY A 160 -0.72 -20.10 4.49
C GLY A 160 -2.18 -19.90 4.07
N GLY A 161 -2.81 -20.94 3.54
CA GLY A 161 -4.21 -20.89 3.09
C GLY A 161 -5.19 -20.53 4.21
N GLU A 162 -5.02 -21.15 5.37
CA GLU A 162 -5.86 -21.04 6.57
C GLU A 162 -5.06 -20.64 7.81
N GLU A 163 -3.76 -20.32 7.62
CA GLU A 163 -2.80 -20.01 8.68
C GLU A 163 -2.49 -18.52 8.75
N PHE A 164 -2.51 -17.98 9.96
CA PHE A 164 -2.21 -16.59 10.24
C PHE A 164 -1.15 -16.47 11.32
N THR A 165 -0.42 -15.37 11.27
CA THR A 165 0.56 -14.99 12.29
C THR A 165 0.22 -13.58 12.80
N VAL A 166 0.25 -13.42 14.13
CA VAL A 166 0.09 -12.11 14.76
C VAL A 166 1.36 -11.77 15.52
N LEU A 167 1.96 -10.64 15.16
CA LEU A 167 3.08 -10.03 15.86
C LEU A 167 2.56 -9.05 16.90
N LEU A 168 2.99 -9.22 18.15
CA LEU A 168 2.70 -8.31 19.26
C LEU A 168 4.01 -7.69 19.77
N PRO A 169 4.31 -6.41 19.42
CA PRO A 169 5.47 -5.72 19.95
C PRO A 169 5.35 -5.45 21.45
N GLN A 170 6.48 -5.50 22.18
CA GLN A 170 6.60 -5.11 23.60
C GLN A 170 5.58 -5.79 24.55
N ARG A 171 5.24 -7.06 24.30
CA ARG A 171 4.28 -7.78 25.14
C ARG A 171 4.95 -8.91 25.91
N GLU A 172 4.66 -8.95 27.20
CA GLU A 172 4.99 -10.11 28.04
C GLU A 172 4.21 -11.34 27.61
N ALA A 173 4.76 -12.52 27.88
CA ALA A 173 4.18 -13.79 27.47
C ALA A 173 2.74 -13.98 27.96
N GLN A 174 2.44 -13.58 29.20
CA GLN A 174 1.10 -13.69 29.79
C GLN A 174 0.08 -12.77 29.12
N ALA A 175 0.47 -11.52 28.80
CA ALA A 175 -0.39 -10.58 28.10
C ALA A 175 -0.68 -11.02 26.66
N SER A 176 0.28 -11.68 26.01
CA SER A 176 0.12 -12.23 24.66
C SER A 176 -0.83 -13.43 24.62
N GLU A 177 -0.78 -14.28 25.65
CA GLU A 177 -1.74 -15.37 25.80
C GLU A 177 -3.18 -14.87 26.01
N GLN A 178 -3.35 -13.77 26.78
CA GLN A 178 -4.67 -13.14 26.95
C GLN A 178 -5.23 -12.61 25.61
N VAL A 179 -4.38 -12.01 24.76
CA VAL A 179 -4.78 -11.58 23.42
C VAL A 179 -5.19 -12.78 22.56
N ALA A 180 -4.40 -13.86 22.58
CA ALA A 180 -4.73 -15.10 21.86
C ALA A 180 -6.06 -15.71 22.33
N GLN A 181 -6.32 -15.73 23.65
CA GLN A 181 -7.59 -16.19 24.22
C GLN A 181 -8.77 -15.30 23.81
N ALA A 182 -8.57 -13.99 23.75
CA ALA A 182 -9.59 -13.07 23.28
C ALA A 182 -9.92 -13.31 21.79
N MET A 183 -8.91 -13.46 20.93
CA MET A 183 -9.10 -13.80 19.52
C MET A 183 -9.85 -15.12 19.34
N ARG A 184 -9.42 -16.17 20.06
CA ARG A 184 -10.09 -17.46 20.04
C ARG A 184 -11.59 -17.35 20.36
N LYS A 185 -11.93 -16.65 21.48
CA LYS A 185 -13.32 -16.44 21.90
C LYS A 185 -14.13 -15.62 20.87
N THR A 186 -13.52 -14.61 20.29
CA THR A 186 -14.18 -13.78 19.27
C THR A 186 -14.52 -14.61 18.02
N ILE A 187 -13.61 -15.48 17.57
CA ILE A 187 -13.86 -16.39 16.46
C ILE A 187 -14.95 -17.41 16.82
N GLU A 188 -14.85 -18.09 17.97
CA GLU A 188 -15.82 -19.08 18.45
C GLU A 188 -17.25 -18.51 18.56
N ASN A 189 -17.39 -17.26 19.00
CA ASN A 189 -18.68 -16.60 19.19
C ASN A 189 -19.26 -15.96 17.92
N ARG A 190 -18.46 -15.80 16.86
CA ARG A 190 -18.94 -15.23 15.60
C ARG A 190 -19.82 -16.20 14.86
N GLN A 191 -20.94 -15.71 14.37
CA GLN A 191 -21.80 -16.46 13.43
C GLN A 191 -21.24 -16.30 12.01
N PHE A 192 -20.74 -17.39 11.44
CA PHE A 192 -20.21 -17.41 10.07
C PHE A 192 -21.28 -17.75 9.02
N ASN A 193 -22.51 -18.02 9.46
CA ASN A 193 -23.67 -18.34 8.61
C ASN A 193 -23.41 -19.48 7.62
N LEU A 194 -22.70 -20.53 8.09
CA LEU A 194 -22.47 -21.72 7.28
C LEU A 194 -23.83 -22.41 6.97
N PRO A 195 -24.00 -23.02 5.77
CA PRO A 195 -25.26 -23.64 5.37
C PRO A 195 -25.78 -24.74 6.30
N ASP A 196 -24.85 -25.43 7.00
CA ASP A 196 -25.20 -26.49 7.97
C ASP A 196 -25.28 -25.99 9.42
N GLY A 197 -25.15 -24.68 9.64
CA GLY A 197 -25.14 -24.07 10.96
C GLY A 197 -23.92 -24.43 11.83
N SER A 198 -22.88 -25.06 11.26
CA SER A 198 -21.67 -25.40 12.01
C SER A 198 -20.90 -24.14 12.44
N ARG A 199 -20.14 -24.26 13.54
CA ARG A 199 -19.31 -23.17 14.07
C ARG A 199 -17.89 -23.28 13.55
N ILE A 200 -17.26 -22.13 13.40
CA ILE A 200 -15.83 -22.03 13.11
C ILE A 200 -15.09 -21.77 14.40
N THR A 201 -14.00 -22.50 14.59
CA THR A 201 -13.03 -22.28 15.67
C THR A 201 -11.62 -22.19 15.10
N ALA A 202 -10.68 -21.77 15.92
CA ALA A 202 -9.26 -21.76 15.56
C ALA A 202 -8.41 -22.21 16.74
N SER A 203 -7.30 -22.84 16.44
CA SER A 203 -6.27 -23.24 17.39
C SER A 203 -5.09 -22.29 17.33
N PHE A 204 -4.42 -22.05 18.46
CA PHE A 204 -3.40 -21.02 18.62
C PHE A 204 -2.16 -21.58 19.31
N GLY A 205 -0.99 -21.20 18.79
CA GLY A 205 0.29 -21.36 19.44
C GLY A 205 0.91 -20.00 19.74
N VAL A 206 1.48 -19.81 20.93
CA VAL A 206 2.07 -18.54 21.37
C VAL A 206 3.53 -18.77 21.73
N SER A 207 4.43 -17.99 21.16
CA SER A 207 5.85 -17.98 21.51
C SER A 207 6.33 -16.58 21.86
N HIS A 208 7.49 -16.51 22.50
CA HIS A 208 8.18 -15.27 22.82
C HIS A 208 9.50 -15.21 22.05
N LEU A 209 9.76 -14.07 21.40
CA LEU A 209 10.98 -13.79 20.67
C LEU A 209 11.76 -12.69 21.40
N PRO A 210 12.92 -12.99 22.00
CA PRO A 210 13.77 -11.98 22.62
C PRO A 210 14.38 -11.08 21.55
N ARG A 211 14.78 -9.89 21.95
CA ARG A 211 15.50 -8.95 21.08
C ARG A 211 16.71 -9.63 20.42
N GLY A 212 16.87 -9.41 19.13
CA GLY A 212 17.93 -10.01 18.32
C GLY A 212 17.62 -11.43 17.82
N GLY A 213 16.50 -12.02 18.24
CA GLY A 213 16.03 -13.31 17.73
C GLY A 213 15.50 -13.24 16.29
N ARG A 214 15.23 -14.38 15.70
CA ARG A 214 14.76 -14.49 14.30
C ARG A 214 13.32 -15.03 14.25
N PHE A 215 12.61 -14.64 13.21
CA PHE A 215 11.25 -15.14 12.95
C PHE A 215 11.17 -16.65 13.00
N ASP A 216 12.07 -17.34 12.30
CA ASP A 216 12.03 -18.81 12.15
C ASP A 216 12.08 -19.53 13.51
N ASP A 217 12.87 -19.00 14.46
CA ASP A 217 13.02 -19.58 15.81
C ASP A 217 11.70 -19.44 16.60
N ALA A 218 11.09 -18.27 16.58
CA ALA A 218 9.82 -18.03 17.27
C ALA A 218 8.65 -18.76 16.59
N TYR A 219 8.65 -18.77 15.26
CA TYR A 219 7.62 -19.45 14.48
C TYR A 219 7.63 -20.95 14.75
N GLY A 220 8.81 -21.59 14.75
CA GLY A 220 8.93 -23.01 15.07
C GLY A 220 8.35 -23.36 16.44
N LEU A 221 8.68 -22.58 17.48
CA LEU A 221 8.13 -22.78 18.83
C LEU A 221 6.61 -22.55 18.88
N ALA A 222 6.10 -21.55 18.19
CA ALA A 222 4.65 -21.28 18.13
C ALA A 222 3.93 -22.39 17.35
N ASP A 223 4.51 -22.91 16.27
CA ASP A 223 3.94 -23.98 15.47
C ASP A 223 3.88 -25.31 16.25
N GLU A 224 4.93 -25.65 17.02
CA GLU A 224 4.90 -26.78 17.95
C GLU A 224 3.77 -26.65 18.97
N ALA A 225 3.60 -25.46 19.54
CA ALA A 225 2.50 -25.17 20.47
C ALA A 225 1.13 -25.26 19.79
N LEU A 226 0.98 -24.78 18.56
CA LEU A 226 -0.21 -24.90 17.73
C LEU A 226 -0.54 -26.38 17.44
N TYR A 227 0.47 -27.17 17.14
CA TYR A 227 0.29 -28.62 16.96
C TYR A 227 -0.24 -29.30 18.22
N VAL A 228 0.27 -28.92 19.41
CA VAL A 228 -0.26 -29.42 20.69
C VAL A 228 -1.71 -28.99 20.86
N ALA A 229 -2.07 -27.72 20.53
CA ALA A 229 -3.45 -27.23 20.57
C ALA A 229 -4.37 -28.08 19.67
N LYS A 230 -3.95 -28.34 18.43
CA LYS A 230 -4.74 -29.16 17.49
C LYS A 230 -4.93 -30.61 18.00
N ARG A 231 -3.91 -31.22 18.61
CA ARG A 231 -4.01 -32.57 19.20
C ARG A 231 -4.79 -32.60 20.51
N GLY A 232 -4.77 -31.53 21.29
CA GLY A 232 -5.47 -31.44 22.57
C GLY A 232 -6.99 -31.22 22.47
N GLY A 233 -7.56 -31.25 21.25
CA GLY A 233 -9.00 -31.12 21.04
C GLY A 233 -9.38 -29.85 20.26
N ARG A 234 -8.40 -29.10 19.75
CA ARG A 234 -8.60 -27.84 19.00
C ARG A 234 -9.25 -26.73 19.83
N ASN A 235 -9.61 -25.61 19.19
CA ASN A 235 -10.27 -24.45 19.82
C ASN A 235 -9.60 -24.05 21.15
N GLN A 236 -8.30 -23.99 21.18
CA GLN A 236 -7.53 -23.65 22.38
C GLN A 236 -6.25 -22.90 22.06
N VAL A 237 -5.70 -22.26 23.08
CA VAL A 237 -4.44 -21.56 23.06
C VAL A 237 -3.42 -22.36 23.85
N VAL A 238 -2.27 -22.64 23.26
CA VAL A 238 -1.14 -23.27 23.92
C VAL A 238 0.07 -22.37 23.82
N ARG A 239 0.77 -22.18 24.92
CA ARG A 239 2.04 -21.43 24.96
C ARG A 239 3.20 -22.41 24.81
N ALA A 240 4.19 -22.03 24.02
CA ALA A 240 5.43 -22.77 23.90
C ALA A 240 6.13 -22.91 25.26
N ALA A 241 6.58 -24.10 25.57
CA ALA A 241 7.26 -24.40 26.85
C ALA A 241 8.71 -23.86 26.90
N GLY A 242 9.32 -23.57 25.74
CA GLY A 242 10.67 -23.02 25.60
C GLY A 242 10.67 -21.53 25.25
N SER A 243 11.71 -20.81 25.63
CA SER A 243 12.05 -19.49 25.08
C SER A 243 13.10 -19.67 23.97
N VAL A 244 13.05 -18.84 22.94
CA VAL A 244 14.15 -18.73 21.96
C VAL A 244 15.44 -18.45 22.72
N PRO A 245 16.53 -19.21 22.50
CA PRO A 245 17.80 -18.91 23.15
C PRO A 245 18.24 -17.47 22.84
N HIS A 246 18.66 -16.75 23.86
CA HIS A 246 19.22 -15.41 23.67
C HIS A 246 20.45 -15.53 22.75
N PRO A 247 20.56 -14.76 21.67
CA PRO A 247 21.78 -14.77 20.88
C PRO A 247 22.94 -14.41 21.81
N ILE A 248 23.90 -15.32 21.93
CA ILE A 248 25.11 -15.09 22.71
C ILE A 248 25.80 -13.89 22.08
N ALA A 249 25.89 -12.78 22.80
CA ALA A 249 26.68 -11.64 22.38
C ALA A 249 28.12 -12.12 22.17
N CYS A 250 28.53 -12.24 20.91
CA CYS A 250 29.95 -12.41 20.60
C CYS A 250 30.66 -11.14 21.06
N SER A 251 31.29 -11.23 22.25
CA SER A 251 32.24 -10.23 22.74
C SER A 251 33.44 -10.24 21.80
N HIS A 252 33.59 -9.19 21.01
CA HIS A 252 34.87 -8.85 20.34
C HIS A 252 35.53 -7.70 21.08
#